data_d80b19c8dfd01d7f8d45aed528cb1812
#
_entry.id   d80b19c8dfd01d7f8d45aed528cb1812
#
_cell.length_a   1.000
_cell.length_b   1.000
_cell.length_c   1.000
_cell.angle_alpha   90.00
_cell.angle_beta   90.00
_cell.angle_gamma   90.00
#
_symmetry.space_group_name_H-M   'P 1'
#
loop_
_entity.id
_entity.type
_entity.pdbx_description
1 polymer ?
#
loop_
_entity_poly.entity_id
_entity_poly.type
_entity_poly.pdbx_seq_one_letter_code
_entity_poly.pdbx_strand_id
1 'polypeptide(L)'
;METDTLLLWVLLLWVPAGNGSPGSSSSSSRVAAHITGTRGRSNTLSSPNSKNEKALGRKINSWESSRSGHSFLSNLHLRNGELVIHEKGFYYIYSQTQFKFREEIKENTKNDKQMVQYIYKYTSYPDPILLMKSARNSCWSKDAEYGLYSIYQGGIFELKENDRIFVSVTNERLLQMDHEASFFGAFLVGGSGXGXGSRVAAHITGTRGRSNTLSSPNSKNEKALGRKINSWESSRSGHSFLSNLHLRNGELVIHEKGFYYIYSQTQFKFREEIKENTKNDKQMVQYIYKYTSYPDPILLMKSARNSCWSKDAEYGLYSIYQGGIFELKENDRIFVSVTNERLLQMDHEASFFGAFLVGGSGXGXGSRVAAHITGTRGRSNTLSSPNSKNEKALGRKINSWESSRSGHSFLSNLHLRNGELVIHEKGFYYIYSQTQFKFREEIKENTKNDKQMVQYIYKYTSYPDPILLMKSARNSCWSKDAEYGLYSIYQGGIFELKENDRIFVSVTNERLLQMDHEASFFGAFLVGGPGSSSSSSAWSHPQFEK
;
A
#
# COMPACT_ATOMS: atom_id res chain seq x y z
N MET A 1 6.18 -21.48 -19.51
CA MET A 1 5.41 -20.38 -18.95
C MET A 1 4.51 -19.73 -19.95
N GLU A 2 5.11 -19.15 -20.94
CA GLU A 2 4.29 -18.50 -21.94
C GLU A 2 3.43 -19.47 -22.72
N THR A 3 3.97 -20.64 -22.98
CA THR A 3 3.18 -21.65 -23.67
C THR A 3 1.98 -22.04 -22.84
N ASP A 4 2.19 -22.19 -21.55
CA ASP A 4 1.08 -22.55 -20.69
C ASP A 4 0.02 -21.47 -20.70
N THR A 5 0.46 -20.25 -20.68
CA THR A 5 -0.47 -19.14 -20.71
C THR A 5 -1.27 -19.15 -22.00
N LEU A 6 -0.59 -19.42 -23.10
CA LEU A 6 -1.28 -19.46 -24.37
C LEU A 6 -2.32 -20.54 -24.42
N LEU A 7 -2.00 -21.69 -23.85
CA LEU A 7 -2.97 -22.78 -23.83
C LEU A 7 -4.19 -22.38 -23.04
N LEU A 8 -3.98 -21.74 -21.91
CA LEU A 8 -5.09 -21.29 -21.12
C LEU A 8 -5.93 -20.30 -21.89
N TRP A 9 -5.27 -19.43 -22.63
CA TRP A 9 -5.99 -18.47 -23.42
C TRP A 9 -6.90 -19.14 -24.43
N VAL A 10 -6.37 -20.14 -25.09
CA VAL A 10 -7.15 -20.84 -26.09
C VAL A 10 -8.37 -21.46 -25.43
N LEU A 11 -8.17 -22.07 -24.29
CA LEU A 11 -9.29 -22.70 -23.60
C LEU A 11 -10.33 -21.67 -23.18
N LEU A 12 -9.86 -20.55 -22.68
CA LEU A 12 -10.79 -19.52 -22.26
C LEU A 12 -11.60 -18.98 -23.42
N LEU A 13 -10.92 -18.78 -24.53
CA LEU A 13 -11.63 -18.31 -25.70
C LEU A 13 -12.66 -19.30 -26.16
N TRP A 14 -12.28 -20.56 -26.08
CA TRP A 14 -13.17 -21.59 -26.56
C TRP A 14 -14.42 -21.69 -25.71
N VAL A 15 -14.27 -21.68 -24.41
CA VAL A 15 -15.39 -21.83 -23.50
C VAL A 15 -16.39 -20.68 -23.62
N PRO A 16 -15.92 -19.44 -23.47
CA PRO A 16 -16.88 -18.33 -23.57
C PRO A 16 -17.54 -18.25 -24.93
N ALA A 17 -16.78 -18.53 -25.97
CA ALA A 17 -17.36 -18.46 -27.29
C ALA A 17 -18.44 -19.50 -27.45
N GLY A 18 -18.20 -20.67 -26.90
CA GLY A 18 -19.21 -21.71 -26.99
C GLY A 18 -20.48 -21.33 -26.28
N ASN A 19 -20.34 -20.78 -25.14
CA ASN A 19 -21.52 -20.40 -24.38
C ASN A 19 -22.15 -19.13 -24.88
N GLY A 20 -21.32 -18.18 -25.18
CA GLY A 20 -21.85 -16.91 -25.63
C GLY A 20 -22.82 -16.30 -24.67
N SER A 21 -22.82 -16.75 -23.46
CA SER A 21 -23.82 -16.29 -22.54
C SER A 21 -23.40 -14.96 -21.92
N PRO A 22 -24.37 -14.14 -21.66
CA PRO A 22 -24.04 -12.85 -21.03
C PRO A 22 -23.45 -13.01 -19.65
N GLY A 23 -23.79 -14.08 -18.97
CA GLY A 23 -23.26 -14.27 -17.65
C GLY A 23 -21.77 -14.45 -17.62
N SER A 24 -21.23 -15.09 -18.65
CA SER A 24 -19.80 -15.31 -18.64
C SER A 24 -19.04 -13.99 -18.64
N SER A 25 -19.56 -13.02 -19.33
CA SER A 25 -18.86 -11.73 -19.35
C SER A 25 -18.87 -11.08 -17.98
N SER A 26 -19.94 -11.24 -17.24
CA SER A 26 -19.96 -10.63 -15.91
C SER A 26 -18.99 -11.32 -14.96
N SER A 27 -18.85 -12.64 -15.07
CA SER A 27 -17.94 -13.33 -14.19
C SER A 27 -16.50 -12.99 -14.50
N SER A 28 -16.20 -12.68 -15.76
CA SER A 28 -14.85 -12.32 -16.14
C SER A 28 -14.60 -10.83 -16.07
N SER A 29 -15.52 -10.07 -15.47
CA SER A 29 -15.41 -8.63 -15.49
C SER A 29 -14.39 -8.07 -14.52
N ARG A 30 -13.97 -8.84 -13.53
CA ARG A 30 -12.98 -8.33 -12.60
C ARG A 30 -11.64 -8.18 -13.31
N VAL A 31 -10.99 -7.05 -13.07
CA VAL A 31 -9.68 -6.79 -13.65
C VAL A 31 -8.75 -6.52 -12.48
N ALA A 32 -7.91 -7.49 -12.19
CA ALA A 32 -7.03 -7.40 -11.05
C ALA A 32 -5.90 -8.41 -11.17
N ALA A 33 -4.80 -8.11 -10.52
CA ALA A 33 -3.68 -9.04 -10.48
C ALA A 33 -2.88 -8.81 -9.22
N HIS A 34 -2.30 -9.89 -8.74
CA HIS A 34 -1.34 -9.83 -7.65
C HIS A 34 -0.29 -10.87 -7.97
N ILE A 35 0.90 -10.42 -8.32
CA ILE A 35 1.98 -11.32 -8.69
C ILE A 35 3.07 -11.20 -7.65
N THR A 36 3.78 -12.29 -7.42
CA THR A 36 4.65 -12.41 -6.27
C THR A 36 6.01 -12.91 -6.67
N GLY A 37 6.99 -12.67 -5.80
CA GLY A 37 8.28 -13.29 -5.96
C GLY A 37 8.22 -14.78 -5.65
N THR A 38 9.28 -15.45 -5.89
CA THR A 38 9.45 -16.86 -5.54
C THR A 38 10.80 -16.98 -4.89
N ARG A 39 10.80 -17.56 -3.70
CA ARG A 39 12.05 -17.69 -2.96
C ARG A 39 13.09 -18.43 -3.79
N GLY A 40 14.29 -17.88 -3.84
CA GLY A 40 15.37 -18.49 -4.57
C GLY A 40 15.42 -18.20 -6.04
N ARG A 41 14.39 -17.55 -6.58
CA ARG A 41 14.40 -17.19 -7.98
C ARG A 41 14.85 -15.75 -8.14
N SER A 42 15.84 -15.53 -8.97
CA SER A 42 16.30 -14.19 -9.23
C SER A 42 15.96 -13.82 -10.66
N ASN A 43 16.16 -12.59 -10.99
CA ASN A 43 15.95 -12.14 -12.35
C ASN A 43 16.91 -12.88 -13.27
N THR A 44 16.35 -13.53 -14.25
CA THR A 44 17.16 -14.21 -15.24
C THR A 44 17.35 -13.28 -16.43
N LEU A 45 18.45 -13.45 -17.12
CA LEU A 45 18.72 -12.64 -18.29
C LEU A 45 18.63 -11.17 -17.99
N SER A 46 18.72 -10.83 -16.73
CA SER A 46 18.53 -9.45 -16.38
C SER A 46 19.81 -8.69 -16.57
N SER A 47 19.97 -8.20 -17.74
CA SER A 47 20.95 -7.16 -17.93
C SER A 47 20.33 -5.87 -17.41
N PRO A 48 21.12 -4.88 -17.15
CA PRO A 48 20.55 -3.59 -16.78
C PRO A 48 19.55 -3.19 -17.86
N ASN A 49 18.63 -2.35 -17.48
CA ASN A 49 17.68 -1.85 -18.45
C ASN A 49 18.45 -1.42 -19.69
N SER A 50 17.87 -1.71 -20.83
CA SER A 50 18.53 -1.40 -22.08
C SER A 50 19.08 0.02 -22.06
N LYS A 51 20.25 0.19 -22.65
CA LYS A 51 20.85 1.50 -22.69
C LYS A 51 19.99 2.53 -23.39
N ASN A 52 19.06 2.07 -24.19
CA ASN A 52 18.12 3.00 -24.84
C ASN A 52 16.93 3.33 -23.97
N GLU A 53 16.76 2.60 -22.89
CA GLU A 53 15.66 2.90 -22.00
C GLU A 53 16.08 3.95 -20.99
N LYS A 54 15.15 4.79 -20.67
CA LYS A 54 15.39 5.82 -19.68
C LYS A 54 15.01 5.39 -18.28
N ALA A 55 14.71 4.13 -18.11
CA ALA A 55 14.30 3.62 -16.81
C ALA A 55 15.47 3.50 -15.87
N LEU A 56 15.24 3.89 -14.64
CA LEU A 56 16.24 3.76 -13.59
C LEU A 56 16.13 2.39 -12.93
N GLY A 57 17.21 1.96 -12.31
CA GLY A 57 17.21 0.69 -11.62
C GLY A 57 17.19 -0.48 -12.56
N ARG A 58 16.75 -1.60 -12.04
CA ARG A 58 16.72 -2.84 -12.82
C ARG A 58 15.33 -3.44 -12.73
N LYS A 59 14.73 -3.70 -13.87
CA LYS A 59 13.37 -4.25 -13.89
C LYS A 59 13.36 -5.64 -13.27
N ILE A 60 12.34 -5.89 -12.46
CA ILE A 60 12.12 -7.21 -11.89
C ILE A 60 11.29 -7.99 -12.90
N ASN A 61 11.82 -9.12 -13.35
CA ASN A 61 11.08 -9.94 -14.31
C ASN A 61 10.84 -11.37 -13.83
N SER A 62 11.11 -11.64 -12.57
CA SER A 62 10.99 -12.98 -12.01
C SER A 62 9.73 -13.18 -11.17
N TRP A 63 8.68 -12.49 -11.54
CA TRP A 63 7.41 -12.63 -10.83
C TRP A 63 6.70 -13.93 -11.16
N GLU A 64 5.95 -14.42 -10.20
CA GLU A 64 5.12 -15.61 -10.32
C GLU A 64 3.67 -15.17 -10.33
N SER A 65 2.84 -15.71 -11.23
CA SER A 65 1.47 -15.24 -11.34
C SER A 65 0.41 -16.31 -11.07
N SER A 66 0.81 -17.50 -10.70
CA SER A 66 -0.18 -18.56 -10.52
C SER A 66 0.08 -19.43 -9.31
N ARG A 67 0.62 -18.84 -8.27
CA ARG A 67 0.84 -19.58 -7.03
C ARG A 67 -0.46 -19.66 -6.27
N SER A 68 -0.93 -20.88 -6.08
CA SER A 68 -2.24 -21.09 -5.45
C SER A 68 -2.36 -20.37 -4.13
N GLY A 69 -3.43 -19.58 -4.00
CA GLY A 69 -3.67 -18.85 -2.78
C GLY A 69 -2.87 -17.58 -2.60
N HIS A 70 -1.93 -17.31 -3.49
CA HIS A 70 -1.03 -16.19 -3.32
C HIS A 70 -0.99 -15.26 -4.51
N SER A 71 -0.93 -15.78 -5.72
CA SER A 71 -0.83 -14.91 -6.88
C SER A 71 -1.86 -15.31 -7.91
N PHE A 72 -2.24 -14.34 -8.72
CA PHE A 72 -3.26 -14.55 -9.74
C PHE A 72 -3.25 -13.43 -10.76
N LEU A 73 -3.85 -13.72 -11.91
CA LEU A 73 -4.14 -12.73 -12.95
C LEU A 73 -5.60 -12.87 -13.31
N SER A 74 -6.31 -11.75 -13.40
CA SER A 74 -7.69 -11.74 -13.83
C SER A 74 -7.84 -10.60 -14.83
N ASN A 75 -7.96 -10.95 -16.10
CA ASN A 75 -8.10 -9.98 -17.19
C ASN A 75 -6.94 -9.00 -17.28
N LEU A 76 -5.79 -9.47 -16.92
CA LEU A 76 -4.51 -8.81 -17.11
C LEU A 76 -3.53 -9.87 -17.54
N HIS A 77 -2.47 -9.46 -18.19
CA HIS A 77 -1.47 -10.35 -18.72
C HIS A 77 -0.13 -10.07 -18.08
N LEU A 78 0.67 -11.08 -17.89
CA LEU A 78 2.04 -10.88 -17.41
C LEU A 78 3.00 -11.35 -18.49
N ARG A 79 3.91 -10.47 -18.89
CA ARG A 79 4.86 -10.79 -19.93
C ARG A 79 6.15 -10.04 -19.65
N ASN A 80 7.24 -10.80 -19.48
CA ASN A 80 8.55 -10.20 -19.26
C ASN A 80 8.55 -9.19 -18.11
N GLY A 81 7.91 -9.56 -17.01
CA GLY A 81 7.88 -8.70 -15.83
C GLY A 81 6.90 -7.55 -15.92
N GLU A 82 6.15 -7.44 -16.99
CA GLU A 82 5.23 -6.33 -17.21
C GLU A 82 3.79 -6.82 -17.14
N LEU A 83 2.96 -6.07 -16.41
CA LEU A 83 1.53 -6.29 -16.45
C LEU A 83 0.97 -5.52 -17.62
N VAL A 84 0.29 -6.23 -18.50
CA VAL A 84 -0.26 -5.66 -19.73
C VAL A 84 -1.73 -5.35 -19.52
N ILE A 85 -2.11 -4.12 -19.84
CA ILE A 85 -3.47 -3.63 -19.62
C ILE A 85 -4.32 -3.93 -20.85
N HIS A 86 -5.52 -4.50 -20.61
CA HIS A 86 -6.44 -4.79 -21.69
C HIS A 86 -7.60 -3.82 -21.74
N GLU A 87 -8.00 -3.29 -20.63
CA GLU A 87 -9.17 -2.41 -20.58
C GLU A 87 -8.76 -1.03 -20.05
N LYS A 88 -9.05 -0.01 -20.84
CA LYS A 88 -8.75 1.35 -20.41
C LYS A 88 -9.50 1.71 -19.14
N GLY A 89 -8.86 2.44 -18.26
CA GLY A 89 -9.52 2.90 -17.06
C GLY A 89 -8.52 3.41 -16.04
N PHE A 90 -9.04 3.68 -14.86
CA PHE A 90 -8.20 4.09 -13.73
C PHE A 90 -7.84 2.85 -12.94
N TYR A 91 -6.56 2.69 -12.67
CA TYR A 91 -6.06 1.51 -11.95
C TYR A 91 -5.31 1.94 -10.71
N TYR A 92 -5.56 1.24 -9.62
CA TYR A 92 -4.71 1.38 -8.46
C TYR A 92 -3.58 0.36 -8.63
N ILE A 93 -2.36 0.88 -8.68
CA ILE A 93 -1.15 0.07 -8.91
C ILE A 93 -0.32 0.11 -7.63
N TYR A 94 0.18 -1.04 -7.21
CA TYR A 94 0.98 -1.06 -5.99
C TYR A 94 2.09 -2.09 -6.08
N SER A 95 3.11 -1.91 -5.25
CA SER A 95 4.15 -2.91 -5.14
C SER A 95 4.84 -2.79 -3.79
N GLN A 96 5.31 -3.93 -3.33
CA GLN A 96 6.17 -3.99 -2.16
C GLN A 96 7.40 -4.79 -2.55
N THR A 97 8.57 -4.30 -2.14
CA THR A 97 9.81 -5.02 -2.33
C THR A 97 10.56 -5.01 -1.01
N GLN A 98 11.19 -6.13 -0.69
CA GLN A 98 11.93 -6.26 0.55
C GLN A 98 13.40 -6.48 0.24
N PHE A 99 14.25 -5.77 0.96
CA PHE A 99 15.69 -5.82 0.78
C PHE A 99 16.33 -6.33 2.05
N LYS A 100 17.39 -7.10 1.91
CA LYS A 100 18.11 -7.61 3.05
C LYS A 100 19.57 -7.25 2.94
N PHE A 101 20.05 -6.48 3.91
CA PHE A 101 21.46 -6.13 3.99
C PHE A 101 22.15 -7.08 4.94
N ARG A 102 23.30 -7.60 4.51
CA ARG A 102 24.10 -8.44 5.38
C ARG A 102 25.37 -7.71 5.74
N GLU A 103 25.99 -8.16 6.80
CA GLU A 103 27.17 -7.47 7.32
C GLU A 103 28.30 -7.40 6.31
N GLU A 104 28.51 -8.45 5.56
CA GLU A 104 29.61 -8.46 4.60
C GLU A 104 29.41 -7.47 3.47
N ILE A 105 28.19 -7.00 3.29
CA ILE A 105 27.90 -6.03 2.23
C ILE A 105 28.07 -4.60 2.72
N LYS A 106 27.97 -4.40 4.01
CA LYS A 106 28.02 -3.05 4.58
C LYS A 106 29.20 -2.22 4.12
N GLU A 107 30.34 -2.87 3.99
CA GLU A 107 31.57 -2.15 3.74
C GLU A 107 31.80 -1.85 2.28
N ASN A 108 31.02 -2.41 1.41
CA ASN A 108 31.44 -2.46 0.02
C ASN A 108 31.06 -1.27 -0.83
N THR A 109 29.88 -0.73 -0.67
CA THR A 109 29.48 0.34 -1.56
C THR A 109 28.63 1.38 -0.84
N LYS A 110 28.75 2.61 -1.31
CA LYS A 110 27.92 3.69 -0.81
C LYS A 110 26.50 3.58 -1.32
N ASN A 111 26.35 3.05 -2.52
CA ASN A 111 25.04 2.98 -3.15
C ASN A 111 24.08 2.07 -2.42
N ASP A 112 24.61 1.14 -1.64
CA ASP A 112 23.75 0.22 -0.91
C ASP A 112 23.06 0.87 0.27
N LYS A 113 23.43 2.09 0.59
CA LYS A 113 22.82 2.76 1.74
C LYS A 113 21.45 3.31 1.42
N GLN A 114 21.07 3.30 0.16
CA GLN A 114 19.79 3.84 -0.22
C GLN A 114 19.15 2.87 -1.20
N MET A 115 17.90 2.53 -0.92
CA MET A 115 17.15 1.64 -1.79
C MET A 115 15.98 2.42 -2.36
N VAL A 116 15.72 2.24 -3.64
CA VAL A 116 14.60 2.91 -4.28
C VAL A 116 13.81 1.93 -5.10
N GLN A 117 12.50 2.03 -5.01
CA GLN A 117 11.59 1.24 -5.81
C GLN A 117 10.89 2.17 -6.77
N TYR A 118 10.90 1.84 -8.04
CA TYR A 118 10.25 2.61 -9.08
C TYR A 118 9.13 1.81 -9.71
N ILE A 119 8.04 2.49 -10.06
CA ILE A 119 7.00 1.87 -10.87
C ILE A 119 6.87 2.70 -12.13
N TYR A 120 7.00 2.03 -13.27
CA TYR A 120 7.02 2.63 -14.59
C TYR A 120 5.87 2.15 -15.44
N LYS A 121 5.57 2.94 -16.45
CA LYS A 121 4.58 2.59 -17.45
C LYS A 121 5.22 2.74 -18.84
N TYR A 122 5.02 1.74 -19.69
CA TYR A 122 5.29 1.87 -21.11
C TYR A 122 3.98 2.20 -21.81
N THR A 123 4.05 3.11 -22.73
CA THR A 123 2.90 3.41 -23.58
C THR A 123 3.30 3.07 -25.01
N SER A 124 2.65 3.71 -25.98
CA SER A 124 3.03 3.51 -27.37
C SER A 124 4.34 4.23 -27.68
N TYR A 125 4.78 5.13 -26.83
CA TYR A 125 6.07 5.79 -27.03
C TYR A 125 7.17 4.90 -26.50
N PRO A 126 8.39 5.05 -27.02
CA PRO A 126 9.44 4.11 -26.64
C PRO A 126 10.00 4.29 -25.24
N ASP A 127 9.95 5.49 -24.69
CA ASP A 127 10.53 5.70 -23.36
C ASP A 127 9.52 5.42 -22.28
N PRO A 128 9.92 4.73 -21.22
CA PRO A 128 9.00 4.50 -20.11
C PRO A 128 8.75 5.78 -19.32
N ILE A 129 7.61 5.83 -18.69
CA ILE A 129 7.20 6.98 -17.88
C ILE A 129 7.24 6.55 -16.42
N LEU A 130 7.96 7.31 -15.61
CA LEU A 130 8.03 7.01 -14.19
C LEU A 130 6.76 7.49 -13.51
N LEU A 131 6.03 6.56 -12.90
CA LEU A 131 4.79 6.88 -12.21
C LEU A 131 5.03 7.19 -10.75
N MET A 132 5.82 6.36 -10.07
CA MET A 132 6.04 6.52 -8.64
C MET A 132 7.43 6.05 -8.28
N LYS A 133 7.99 6.66 -7.24
CA LYS A 133 9.23 6.17 -6.67
C LYS A 133 9.14 6.30 -5.16
N SER A 134 9.74 5.36 -4.46
CA SER A 134 9.74 5.36 -3.01
C SER A 134 11.11 4.94 -2.54
N ALA A 135 11.64 5.65 -1.58
CA ALA A 135 13.02 5.47 -1.16
C ALA A 135 13.14 5.17 0.31
N ARG A 136 14.14 4.40 0.65
CA ARG A 136 14.46 4.07 2.01
C ARG A 136 15.97 4.11 2.19
N ASN A 137 16.41 4.68 3.29
CA ASN A 137 17.82 4.62 3.61
C ASN A 137 18.07 3.46 4.56
N SER A 138 19.17 2.77 4.36
CA SER A 138 19.54 1.72 5.28
C SER A 138 20.20 2.33 6.50
N CYS A 139 19.98 1.71 7.63
CA CYS A 139 20.55 2.16 8.88
C CYS A 139 20.78 0.93 9.73
N TRP A 140 22.01 0.73 10.20
CA TRP A 140 22.35 -0.47 10.94
C TRP A 140 22.61 -0.18 12.39
N SER A 141 22.16 -1.04 13.25
CA SER A 141 22.75 -1.18 14.55
C SER A 141 24.00 -2.03 14.36
N LYS A 142 25.06 -1.70 15.08
CA LYS A 142 26.28 -2.48 14.98
C LYS A 142 26.07 -3.94 15.32
N ASP A 143 25.11 -4.21 16.21
CA ASP A 143 24.91 -5.55 16.68
C ASP A 143 24.03 -6.39 15.79
N ALA A 144 23.36 -5.79 14.82
CA ALA A 144 22.45 -6.54 13.99
C ALA A 144 23.20 -7.32 12.93
N GLU A 145 22.84 -8.58 12.77
CA GLU A 145 23.44 -9.41 11.73
C GLU A 145 23.05 -8.95 10.35
N TYR A 146 21.83 -8.48 10.21
CA TYR A 146 21.33 -8.01 8.94
C TYR A 146 20.22 -7.02 9.17
N GLY A 147 19.85 -6.32 8.14
CA GLY A 147 18.73 -5.41 8.18
C GLY A 147 17.73 -5.77 7.13
N LEU A 148 16.47 -5.69 7.46
CA LEU A 148 15.38 -5.92 6.52
C LEU A 148 14.62 -4.62 6.31
N TYR A 149 14.39 -4.29 5.06
CA TYR A 149 13.71 -3.05 4.69
C TYR A 149 12.67 -3.34 3.64
N SER A 150 11.41 -3.08 3.98
CA SER A 150 10.32 -3.25 3.03
C SER A 150 9.88 -1.88 2.54
N ILE A 151 9.65 -1.77 1.24
CA ILE A 151 9.16 -0.54 0.62
C ILE A 151 7.82 -0.85 -0.03
N TYR A 152 6.79 -0.13 0.37
CA TYR A 152 5.47 -0.26 -0.24
C TYR A 152 5.07 1.09 -0.83
N GLN A 153 4.46 1.06 -2.01
CA GLN A 153 3.83 2.26 -2.55
C GLN A 153 2.68 1.87 -3.45
N GLY A 154 1.78 2.81 -3.66
CA GLY A 154 0.66 2.58 -4.55
C GLY A 154 0.01 3.89 -4.94
N GLY A 155 -0.69 3.89 -6.06
CA GLY A 155 -1.39 5.07 -6.53
C GLY A 155 -2.30 4.74 -7.69
N ILE A 156 -3.16 5.69 -8.03
CA ILE A 156 -4.14 5.54 -9.10
C ILE A 156 -3.65 6.25 -10.35
N PHE A 157 -3.66 5.53 -11.47
CA PHE A 157 -3.25 6.13 -12.74
C PHE A 157 -4.20 5.70 -13.83
N GLU A 158 -4.40 6.57 -14.80
CA GLU A 158 -5.16 6.20 -15.98
C GLU A 158 -4.26 5.39 -16.89
N LEU A 159 -4.74 4.22 -17.28
CA LEU A 159 -4.00 3.34 -18.18
C LEU A 159 -4.86 3.04 -19.38
N LYS A 160 -4.20 2.90 -20.52
CA LYS A 160 -4.89 2.64 -21.78
C LYS A 160 -4.62 1.21 -22.22
N GLU A 161 -5.41 0.73 -23.13
CA GLU A 161 -5.22 -0.58 -23.70
C GLU A 161 -3.79 -0.70 -24.22
N ASN A 162 -3.14 -1.80 -23.87
CA ASN A 162 -1.77 -2.12 -24.27
C ASN A 162 -0.68 -1.36 -23.51
N ASP A 163 -1.04 -0.49 -22.60
CA ASP A 163 -0.04 0.03 -21.68
C ASP A 163 0.50 -1.13 -20.86
N ARG A 164 1.75 -1.02 -20.43
CA ARG A 164 2.38 -2.05 -19.61
C ARG A 164 3.05 -1.39 -18.42
N ILE A 165 2.91 -1.99 -17.26
CA ILE A 165 3.51 -1.44 -16.05
C ILE A 165 4.50 -2.43 -15.48
N PHE A 166 5.54 -1.91 -14.87
CA PHE A 166 6.56 -2.78 -14.27
C PHE A 166 7.26 -2.11 -13.10
N VAL A 167 7.92 -2.93 -12.32
CA VAL A 167 8.64 -2.50 -11.12
C VAL A 167 10.13 -2.61 -11.38
N SER A 168 10.87 -1.59 -10.96
CA SER A 168 12.31 -1.57 -11.08
C SER A 168 12.89 -1.16 -9.73
N VAL A 169 14.04 -1.68 -9.37
CA VAL A 169 14.65 -1.37 -8.09
C VAL A 169 16.14 -1.11 -8.25
N THR A 170 16.66 -0.29 -7.37
CA THR A 170 18.11 -0.24 -7.18
C THR A 170 18.48 -1.45 -6.32
N ASN A 171 19.75 -1.72 -6.22
CA ASN A 171 20.24 -2.77 -5.30
C ASN A 171 19.52 -4.10 -5.48
N GLU A 172 19.38 -4.51 -6.72
CA GLU A 172 18.66 -5.75 -7.04
C GLU A 172 19.22 -6.96 -6.30
N ARG A 173 20.53 -6.97 -6.06
CA ARG A 173 21.14 -8.13 -5.43
C ARG A 173 20.70 -8.31 -3.98
N LEU A 174 20.16 -7.27 -3.36
CA LEU A 174 19.68 -7.35 -1.99
C LEU A 174 18.23 -7.77 -1.89
N LEU A 175 17.57 -7.86 -3.00
CA LEU A 175 16.13 -8.11 -3.07
C LEU A 175 15.80 -9.51 -2.57
N GLN A 176 14.73 -9.59 -1.74
CA GLN A 176 14.24 -10.85 -1.21
C GLN A 176 12.94 -11.17 -1.92
N MET A 177 12.97 -12.22 -2.73
CA MET A 177 11.81 -12.54 -3.57
C MET A 177 10.92 -13.63 -2.97
N ASP A 178 10.77 -13.64 -1.66
CA ASP A 178 9.74 -14.45 -1.03
C ASP A 178 8.38 -13.92 -1.44
N HIS A 179 7.44 -14.83 -1.69
CA HIS A 179 6.16 -14.39 -2.26
C HIS A 179 5.38 -13.49 -1.33
N GLU A 180 5.57 -13.60 -0.03
CA GLU A 180 4.84 -12.76 0.91
C GLU A 180 5.58 -11.46 1.20
N ALA A 181 6.82 -11.33 0.74
CA ALA A 181 7.64 -10.16 1.04
C ALA A 181 7.75 -9.20 -0.13
N SER A 182 7.75 -9.72 -1.36
CA SER A 182 7.87 -8.88 -2.55
C SER A 182 6.78 -9.25 -3.53
N PHE A 183 6.01 -8.25 -3.96
CA PHE A 183 4.86 -8.50 -4.82
C PHE A 183 4.49 -7.22 -5.57
N PHE A 184 3.61 -7.36 -6.55
CA PHE A 184 3.25 -6.29 -7.46
C PHE A 184 1.83 -6.57 -7.94
N GLY A 185 0.97 -5.57 -7.93
CA GLY A 185 -0.39 -5.80 -8.34
C GLY A 185 -1.09 -4.56 -8.83
N ALA A 186 -2.30 -4.76 -9.31
CA ALA A 186 -3.11 -3.65 -9.79
C ALA A 186 -4.55 -4.10 -9.88
N PHE A 187 -5.47 -3.15 -9.78
CA PHE A 187 -6.87 -3.45 -10.05
C PHE A 187 -7.56 -2.24 -10.65
N LEU A 188 -8.57 -2.52 -11.44
CA LEU A 188 -9.36 -1.47 -12.07
C LEU A 188 -10.28 -0.85 -11.02
N VAL A 189 -10.20 0.45 -10.86
CA VAL A 189 -10.99 1.14 -9.85
C VAL A 189 -12.44 1.19 -10.30
N GLY A 190 -13.33 0.72 -9.43
CA GLY A 190 -14.76 0.72 -9.72
C GLY A 190 -15.26 -0.45 -10.54
N GLY A 191 -14.36 -1.29 -11.01
CA GLY A 191 -14.75 -2.43 -11.81
C GLY A 191 -14.87 -2.10 -13.28
N SER A 192 -15.13 -3.12 -14.08
CA SER A 192 -15.21 -2.99 -15.52
C SER A 192 -16.51 -2.33 -15.96
N GLY A 193 -16.51 -1.86 -17.18
CA GLY A 193 -17.75 -1.50 -17.83
C GLY A 193 -18.22 -0.08 -17.71
N UNK A 194 -17.64 0.70 -17.10
CA UNK A 194 -18.12 2.01 -16.91
C UNK A 194 -17.19 2.93 -17.59
N GLY A 195 -17.78 3.86 -17.91
CA GLY A 195 -16.93 4.87 -18.51
C GLY A 195 -16.02 5.58 -17.50
N UNK A 196 -15.24 5.96 -17.97
CA UNK A 196 -14.34 6.67 -17.17
C UNK A 196 -14.88 7.82 -16.51
N GLY A 197 -15.72 8.50 -17.14
CA GLY A 197 -16.31 9.69 -16.63
C GLY A 197 -17.19 9.50 -15.41
N SER A 198 -17.66 8.29 -15.19
CA SER A 198 -18.50 8.04 -14.03
C SER A 198 -17.70 7.62 -12.79
N ARG A 199 -16.44 7.41 -12.92
CA ARG A 199 -15.63 7.01 -11.78
C ARG A 199 -15.37 8.20 -10.87
N VAL A 200 -15.23 7.91 -9.58
CA VAL A 200 -14.91 8.92 -8.59
C VAL A 200 -13.53 8.58 -8.06
N ALA A 201 -12.56 9.34 -8.50
CA ALA A 201 -11.18 9.05 -8.15
C ALA A 201 -10.32 10.27 -8.41
N ALA A 202 -9.20 10.35 -7.70
CA ALA A 202 -8.25 11.42 -7.92
C ALA A 202 -6.86 10.96 -7.52
N HIS A 203 -5.88 11.48 -8.21
CA HIS A 203 -4.48 11.32 -7.86
C HIS A 203 -3.80 12.64 -8.17
N ILE A 204 -3.42 13.36 -7.13
CA ILE A 204 -2.79 14.66 -7.29
C ILE A 204 -1.35 14.57 -6.81
N THR A 205 -0.49 15.36 -7.41
CA THR A 205 0.94 15.16 -7.25
C THR A 205 1.63 16.48 -6.94
N GLY A 206 2.83 16.35 -6.36
CA GLY A 206 3.68 17.52 -6.23
C GLY A 206 4.22 17.98 -7.56
N THR A 207 4.88 19.10 -7.53
CA THR A 207 5.57 19.64 -8.70
C THR A 207 6.95 20.06 -8.23
N ARG A 208 7.97 19.55 -8.89
CA ARG A 208 9.32 19.86 -8.50
C ARG A 208 9.53 21.36 -8.46
N GLY A 209 10.12 21.84 -7.38
CA GLY A 209 10.42 23.23 -7.23
C GLY A 209 9.28 24.11 -6.74
N ARG A 210 8.09 23.55 -6.62
CA ARG A 210 6.96 24.31 -6.11
C ARG A 210 6.79 23.98 -4.63
N SER A 211 6.73 25.02 -3.82
CA SER A 211 6.50 24.84 -2.41
C SER A 211 5.13 25.39 -2.04
N ASN A 212 4.74 25.14 -0.83
CA ASN A 212 3.48 25.69 -0.35
C ASN A 212 3.54 27.19 -0.37
N THR A 213 2.56 27.77 -1.03
CA THR A 213 2.46 29.23 -1.06
C THR A 213 1.52 29.64 0.05
N LEU A 214 1.69 30.85 0.52
CA LEU A 214 0.84 31.38 1.55
C LEU A 214 0.73 30.44 2.73
N SER A 215 1.70 29.59 2.87
CA SER A 215 1.60 28.57 3.88
C SER A 215 2.05 29.12 5.21
N SER A 216 1.13 29.67 5.89
CA SER A 216 1.34 29.88 7.29
C SER A 216 1.04 28.56 7.98
N PRO A 217 1.50 28.40 9.19
CA PRO A 217 1.09 27.21 9.92
C PRO A 217 -0.42 27.11 9.90
N ASN A 218 -0.92 25.91 10.08
CA ASN A 218 -2.36 25.76 10.17
C ASN A 218 -2.90 26.80 11.13
N SER A 219 -4.02 27.38 10.76
CA SER A 219 -4.61 28.43 11.54
C SER A 219 -4.58 28.10 13.03
N LYS A 220 -4.33 29.11 13.83
CA LYS A 220 -4.27 28.87 15.26
C LYS A 220 -5.59 28.36 15.81
N ASN A 221 -6.66 28.52 15.07
CA ASN A 221 -7.94 27.98 15.49
C ASN A 221 -8.13 26.54 15.04
N GLU A 222 -7.26 26.05 14.19
CA GLU A 222 -7.35 24.67 13.75
C GLU A 222 -6.59 23.78 14.69
N LYS A 223 -7.14 22.63 14.92
CA LYS A 223 -6.49 21.64 15.77
C LYS A 223 -5.61 20.69 14.97
N ALA A 224 -5.36 20.99 13.71
CA ALA A 224 -4.55 20.13 12.89
C ALA A 224 -3.08 20.28 13.24
N LEU A 225 -2.39 19.15 13.26
CA LEU A 225 -0.96 19.11 13.49
C LEU A 225 -0.22 19.26 12.16
N GLY A 226 1.01 19.70 12.25
CA GLY A 226 1.82 19.85 11.06
C GLY A 226 1.39 21.00 10.20
N ARG A 227 1.74 20.95 8.95
CA ARG A 227 1.43 22.00 8.01
C ARG A 227 0.78 21.41 6.79
N LYS A 228 -0.39 21.92 6.44
CA LYS A 228 -1.12 21.41 5.29
C LYS A 228 -0.34 21.66 4.01
N ILE A 229 -0.32 20.65 3.15
CA ILE A 229 0.27 20.78 1.83
C ILE A 229 -0.81 21.32 0.91
N ASN A 230 -0.55 22.47 0.30
CA ASN A 230 -1.53 23.06 -0.62
C ASN A 230 -0.98 23.27 -2.03
N SER A 231 0.18 22.72 -2.32
CA SER A 231 0.84 22.94 -3.61
C SER A 231 0.70 21.74 -4.56
N TRP A 232 -0.40 21.03 -4.46
CA TRP A 232 -0.65 19.88 -5.32
C TRP A 232 -1.02 20.30 -6.73
N GLU A 233 -0.67 19.48 -7.69
CA GLU A 233 -1.00 19.63 -9.09
C GLU A 233 -2.01 18.56 -9.46
N SER A 234 -3.08 18.93 -10.17
CA SER A 234 -4.14 17.97 -10.46
C SER A 234 -4.35 17.67 -11.94
N SER A 235 -3.55 18.23 -12.81
CA SER A 235 -3.79 18.03 -14.24
C SER A 235 -2.53 17.80 -15.05
N ARG A 236 -1.55 17.16 -14.45
CA ARG A 236 -0.31 16.82 -15.15
C ARG A 236 -0.57 15.59 -16.00
N SER A 237 -0.44 15.77 -17.31
CA SER A 237 -0.76 14.70 -18.25
C SER A 237 -0.03 13.41 -17.92
N GLY A 238 -0.78 12.33 -17.79
CA GLY A 238 -0.20 11.03 -17.50
C GLY A 238 0.14 10.79 -16.04
N HIS A 239 0.00 11.80 -15.19
CA HIS A 239 0.44 11.68 -13.81
C HIS A 239 -0.63 12.04 -12.80
N SER A 240 -1.38 13.10 -13.02
CA SER A 240 -2.38 13.51 -12.05
C SER A 240 -3.70 13.77 -12.74
N PHE A 241 -4.77 13.62 -11.98
CA PHE A 241 -6.11 13.80 -12.52
C PHE A 241 -7.13 13.94 -11.39
N LEU A 242 -8.28 14.48 -11.75
CA LEU A 242 -9.46 14.51 -10.89
C LEU A 242 -10.61 13.96 -11.71
N SER A 243 -11.38 13.08 -11.09
CA SER A 243 -12.59 12.55 -11.71
C SER A 243 -13.69 12.56 -10.68
N ASN A 244 -14.61 13.50 -10.82
CA ASN A 244 -15.75 13.66 -9.91
C ASN A 244 -15.32 13.94 -8.47
N LEU A 245 -14.21 14.59 -8.34
CA LEU A 245 -13.72 15.16 -7.11
C LEU A 245 -13.15 16.53 -7.44
N HIS A 246 -13.06 17.37 -6.46
CA HIS A 246 -12.61 18.75 -6.62
C HIS A 246 -11.35 18.97 -5.79
N LEU A 247 -10.47 19.83 -6.29
CA LEU A 247 -9.30 20.21 -5.50
C LEU A 247 -9.37 21.70 -5.24
N ARG A 248 -9.32 22.08 -3.97
CA ARG A 248 -9.40 23.47 -3.59
C ARG A 248 -8.54 23.69 -2.36
N ASN A 249 -7.56 24.57 -2.47
CA ASN A 249 -6.71 24.93 -1.34
C ASN A 249 -6.10 23.70 -0.66
N GLY A 250 -5.62 22.77 -1.47
CA GLY A 250 -4.97 21.56 -0.95
C GLY A 250 -5.92 20.50 -0.45
N GLU A 251 -7.22 20.73 -0.56
CA GLU A 251 -8.21 19.79 -0.06
C GLU A 251 -8.95 19.13 -1.20
N LEU A 252 -9.12 17.82 -1.10
CA LEU A 252 -10.00 17.11 -2.02
C LEU A 252 -11.40 17.17 -1.46
N VAL A 253 -12.31 17.70 -2.26
CA VAL A 253 -13.70 17.91 -1.86
C VAL A 253 -14.55 16.76 -2.36
N ILE A 254 -15.32 16.17 -1.47
CA ILE A 254 -16.13 15.00 -1.78
C ILE A 254 -17.50 15.44 -2.27
N HIS A 255 -17.94 14.86 -3.39
CA HIS A 255 -19.26 15.16 -3.94
C HIS A 255 -20.27 14.06 -3.67
N GLU A 256 -19.81 12.82 -3.61
CA GLU A 256 -20.72 11.70 -3.45
C GLU A 256 -20.41 10.95 -2.18
N LYS A 257 -21.43 10.81 -1.32
CA LYS A 257 -21.27 10.07 -0.08
C LYS A 257 -20.87 8.62 -0.38
N GLY A 258 -19.99 8.08 0.45
CA GLY A 258 -19.63 6.68 0.32
C GLY A 258 -18.36 6.37 1.08
N PHE A 259 -17.89 5.16 0.88
CA PHE A 259 -16.63 4.72 1.46
C PHE A 259 -15.51 4.99 0.47
N TYR A 260 -14.46 5.64 0.93
CA TYR A 260 -13.34 6.00 0.06
C TYR A 260 -12.05 5.42 0.61
N TYR A 261 -11.24 4.88 -0.28
CA TYR A 261 -9.87 4.56 0.08
C TYR A 261 -9.06 5.82 -0.18
N ILE A 262 -8.44 6.33 0.87
CA ILE A 262 -7.65 7.56 0.82
C ILE A 262 -6.19 7.19 1.06
N TYR A 263 -5.28 7.76 0.28
CA TYR A 263 -3.87 7.43 0.47
C TYR A 263 -2.99 8.63 0.18
N SER A 264 -1.79 8.61 0.72
CA SER A 264 -0.81 9.62 0.38
C SER A 264 0.59 9.09 0.59
N GLN A 265 1.50 9.60 -0.19
CA GLN A 265 2.92 9.36 0.01
C GLN A 265 3.60 10.71 0.00
N THR A 266 4.50 10.91 0.94
CA THR A 266 5.33 12.11 0.97
C THR A 266 6.78 11.68 1.15
N GLN A 267 7.68 12.37 0.48
CA GLN A 267 9.10 12.05 0.54
C GLN A 267 9.84 13.22 1.14
N PHE A 268 10.74 12.91 2.06
CA PHE A 268 11.53 13.89 2.76
C PHE A 268 13.01 13.67 2.46
N LYS A 269 13.75 14.77 2.36
CA LYS A 269 15.17 14.68 2.10
C LYS A 269 15.91 15.45 3.17
N PHE A 270 16.76 14.74 3.89
CA PHE A 270 17.62 15.35 4.90
C PHE A 270 18.98 15.57 4.29
N ARG A 271 19.51 16.77 4.47
CA ARG A 271 20.86 17.08 4.02
C ARG A 271 21.76 17.25 5.21
N GLU A 272 23.04 17.12 4.99
CA GLU A 272 24.01 17.17 6.06
C GLU A 272 23.95 18.46 6.85
N GLU A 273 23.78 19.57 6.17
CA GLU A 273 23.77 20.86 6.87
C GLU A 273 22.58 21.01 7.80
N ILE A 274 21.57 20.21 7.63
CA ILE A 274 20.40 20.28 8.47
C ILE A 274 20.52 19.38 9.69
N LYS A 275 21.37 18.38 9.61
CA LYS A 275 21.52 17.40 10.68
C LYS A 275 21.76 18.04 12.04
N GLU A 276 22.54 19.09 12.05
CA GLU A 276 22.99 19.66 13.32
C GLU A 276 21.99 20.59 13.96
N ASN A 277 20.95 20.97 13.25
CA ASN A 277 20.21 22.14 13.65
C ASN A 277 19.06 21.90 14.60
N THR A 278 18.30 20.84 14.43
CA THR A 278 17.13 20.67 15.28
C THR A 278 16.92 19.21 15.63
N LYS A 279 16.35 19.00 16.82
CA LYS A 279 15.94 17.67 17.24
C LYS A 279 14.69 17.23 16.52
N ASN A 280 13.85 18.18 16.17
CA ASN A 280 12.54 17.86 15.57
C ASN A 280 12.68 17.24 14.21
N ASP A 281 13.81 17.46 13.54
CA ASP A 281 14.01 16.91 12.22
C ASP A 281 14.26 15.41 12.23
N LYS A 282 14.45 14.84 13.39
CA LYS A 282 14.74 13.42 13.47
C LYS A 282 13.50 12.56 13.32
N GLN A 283 12.35 13.18 13.32
CA GLN A 283 11.11 12.42 13.19
C GLN A 283 10.22 13.14 12.21
N MET A 284 9.72 12.39 11.24
CA MET A 284 8.81 12.91 10.24
C MET A 284 7.47 12.24 10.42
N VAL A 285 6.40 13.01 10.34
CA VAL A 285 5.07 12.45 10.46
C VAL A 285 4.20 13.00 9.34
N GLN A 286 3.40 12.11 8.75
CA GLN A 286 2.42 12.46 7.76
C GLN A 286 1.04 12.22 8.34
N TYR A 287 0.20 13.25 8.28
CA TYR A 287 -1.17 13.17 8.79
C TYR A 287 -2.15 13.31 7.63
N ILE A 288 -3.25 12.59 7.72
CA ILE A 288 -4.36 12.79 6.79
C ILE A 288 -5.57 13.16 7.62
N TYR A 289 -6.16 14.29 7.30
CA TYR A 289 -7.27 14.88 8.03
C TYR A 289 -8.51 14.99 7.18
N LYS A 290 -9.64 15.11 7.87
CA LYS A 290 -10.92 15.34 7.22
C LYS A 290 -11.58 16.56 7.90
N TYR A 291 -12.09 17.48 7.08
CA TYR A 291 -13.01 18.50 7.55
C TYR A 291 -14.42 18.05 7.27
N THR A 292 -15.29 18.25 8.24
CA THR A 292 -16.70 18.00 8.06
C THR A 292 -17.42 19.32 8.20
N SER A 293 -18.69 19.28 8.57
CA SER A 293 -19.43 20.50 8.81
C SER A 293 -19.01 21.16 10.13
N TYR A 294 -18.32 20.42 10.99
CA TYR A 294 -17.80 21.00 12.24
C TYR A 294 -16.49 21.72 11.93
N PRO A 295 -16.15 22.71 12.76
CA PRO A 295 -14.98 23.52 12.43
C PRO A 295 -13.63 22.83 12.63
N ASP A 296 -13.54 21.88 13.54
CA ASP A 296 -12.26 21.25 13.81
C ASP A 296 -12.02 20.07 12.87
N PRO A 297 -10.82 19.93 12.33
CA PRO A 297 -10.55 18.79 11.50
C PRO A 297 -10.42 17.52 12.34
N ILE A 298 -10.68 16.40 11.70
CA ILE A 298 -10.61 15.09 12.32
C ILE A 298 -9.42 14.35 11.76
N LEU A 299 -8.55 13.90 12.64
CA LEU A 299 -7.38 13.14 12.20
C LEU A 299 -7.80 11.72 11.85
N LEU A 300 -7.58 11.34 10.60
CA LEU A 300 -7.94 10.00 10.13
C LEU A 300 -6.78 9.03 10.27
N MET A 301 -5.59 9.45 9.87
CA MET A 301 -4.43 8.57 9.88
C MET A 301 -3.17 9.37 10.13
N LYS A 302 -2.20 8.73 10.77
CA LYS A 302 -0.88 9.32 10.87
C LYS A 302 0.16 8.21 10.71
N SER A 303 1.27 8.55 10.10
CA SER A 303 2.34 7.61 9.88
C SER A 303 3.66 8.30 10.13
N ALA A 304 4.53 7.65 10.85
CA ALA A 304 5.75 8.27 11.32
C ALA A 304 6.98 7.52 10.89
N ARG A 305 8.04 8.26 10.70
CA ARG A 305 9.33 7.70 10.35
C ARG A 305 10.40 8.45 11.13
N ASN A 306 11.37 7.72 11.65
CA ASN A 306 12.51 8.38 12.27
C ASN A 306 13.63 8.45 11.26
N SER A 307 14.36 9.55 11.26
CA SER A 307 15.51 9.66 10.40
C SER A 307 16.68 8.95 11.06
N CYS A 308 17.53 8.39 10.24
CA CYS A 308 18.69 7.68 10.71
C CYS A 308 19.77 7.85 9.65
N TRP A 309 20.93 8.36 10.05
CA TRP A 309 22.00 8.70 9.13
C TRP A 309 23.17 7.78 9.26
N SER A 310 23.72 7.40 8.15
CA SER A 310 25.10 6.95 8.12
C SER A 310 25.95 8.21 8.06
N LYS A 311 27.09 8.20 8.75
CA LYS A 311 27.97 9.36 8.71
C LYS A 311 28.42 9.70 7.30
N ASP A 312 28.52 8.68 6.46
CA ASP A 312 29.06 8.88 5.13
C ASP A 312 28.01 9.31 4.12
N ALA A 313 26.75 9.29 4.47
CA ALA A 313 25.71 9.63 3.51
C ALA A 313 25.61 11.14 3.37
N GLU A 314 25.55 11.60 2.13
CA GLU A 314 25.36 13.01 1.86
C GLU A 314 23.99 13.48 2.27
N TYR A 315 23.00 12.62 2.10
CA TYR A 315 21.63 12.95 2.43
C TYR A 315 20.89 11.66 2.67
N GLY A 316 19.71 11.79 3.26
CA GLY A 316 18.83 10.67 3.45
C GLY A 316 17.49 10.94 2.82
N LEU A 317 16.91 9.94 2.20
CA LEU A 317 15.60 10.02 1.61
C LEU A 317 14.67 9.10 2.35
N TYR A 318 13.50 9.62 2.71
CA TYR A 318 12.51 8.87 3.49
C TYR A 318 11.15 9.07 2.89
N SER A 319 10.54 8.00 2.42
CA SER A 319 9.18 8.05 1.88
C SER A 319 8.23 7.47 2.90
N ILE A 320 7.10 8.13 3.08
CA ILE A 320 6.04 7.67 3.98
C ILE A 320 4.79 7.44 3.14
N TYR A 321 4.26 6.23 3.17
CA TYR A 321 2.99 5.91 2.51
C TYR A 321 2.00 5.42 3.54
N GLN A 322 0.75 5.85 3.40
CA GLN A 322 -0.32 5.26 4.18
C GLN A 322 -1.63 5.37 3.41
N GLY A 323 -2.57 4.55 3.79
CA GLY A 323 -3.88 4.58 3.18
C GLY A 323 -4.89 3.82 4.03
N GLY A 324 -6.16 4.14 3.84
CA GLY A 324 -7.22 3.49 4.58
C GLY A 324 -8.58 3.87 4.02
N ILE A 325 -9.61 3.14 4.46
CA ILE A 325 -10.97 3.36 4.00
C ILE A 325 -11.76 4.11 5.06
N PHE A 326 -12.42 5.18 4.62
CA PHE A 326 -13.23 5.98 5.54
C PHE A 326 -14.53 6.35 4.86
N GLU A 327 -15.57 6.46 5.66
CA GLU A 327 -16.84 6.96 5.16
C GLU A 327 -16.75 8.47 5.05
N LEU A 328 -17.08 9.00 3.88
CA LEU A 328 -17.06 10.43 3.66
C LEU A 328 -18.43 10.87 3.17
N LYS A 329 -18.82 12.06 3.55
CA LYS A 329 -20.10 12.62 3.19
C LYS A 329 -19.93 13.74 2.18
N GLU A 330 -20.99 14.09 1.52
CA GLU A 330 -20.97 15.20 0.58
C GLU A 330 -20.42 16.44 1.28
N ASN A 331 -19.49 17.11 0.63
CA ASN A 331 -18.84 18.33 1.09
C ASN A 331 -17.78 18.12 2.18
N ASP A 332 -17.55 16.88 2.60
CA ASP A 332 -16.35 16.63 3.40
C ASP A 332 -15.14 16.96 2.54
N ARG A 333 -14.05 17.35 3.20
CA ARG A 333 -12.80 17.67 2.52
C ARG A 333 -11.65 16.95 3.22
N ILE A 334 -10.74 16.41 2.46
CA ILE A 334 -9.61 15.70 3.04
C ILE A 334 -8.31 16.37 2.59
N PHE A 335 -7.34 16.34 3.47
CA PHE A 335 -6.05 16.96 3.16
C PHE A 335 -4.91 16.28 3.88
N VAL A 336 -3.70 16.55 3.40
CA VAL A 336 -2.47 15.99 3.95
C VAL A 336 -1.70 17.09 4.65
N SER A 337 -1.17 16.77 5.81
CA SER A 337 -0.35 17.68 6.59
C SER A 337 0.91 16.94 7.00
N VAL A 338 2.02 17.64 7.08
CA VAL A 338 3.29 17.00 7.45
C VAL A 338 4.05 17.86 8.45
N THR A 339 4.86 17.19 9.26
CA THR A 339 5.88 17.90 10.00
C THR A 339 7.04 18.14 9.02
N ASN A 340 7.98 18.96 9.41
CA ASN A 340 9.19 19.14 8.62
C ASN A 340 8.93 19.47 7.16
N GLU A 341 8.02 20.38 6.94
CA GLU A 341 7.62 20.73 5.58
C GLU A 341 8.80 21.15 4.72
N ARG A 342 9.79 21.78 5.31
CA ARG A 342 10.92 22.26 4.53
C ARG A 342 11.77 21.15 3.94
N LEU A 343 11.64 19.94 4.45
CA LEU A 343 12.38 18.80 3.94
C LEU A 343 11.63 18.07 2.84
N LEU A 344 10.41 18.46 2.60
CA LEU A 344 9.52 17.78 1.67
C LEU A 344 10.01 17.90 0.23
N GLN A 345 9.96 16.79 -0.49
CA GLN A 345 10.36 16.76 -1.90
C GLN A 345 9.10 16.60 -2.73
N MET A 346 8.76 17.64 -3.47
CA MET A 346 7.49 17.67 -4.20
C MET A 346 7.62 17.25 -5.66
N ASP A 347 8.50 16.32 -5.95
CA ASP A 347 8.51 15.69 -7.26
C ASP A 347 7.22 14.91 -7.44
N HIS A 348 6.64 14.97 -8.64
CA HIS A 348 5.31 14.37 -8.83
C HIS A 348 5.29 12.86 -8.61
N GLU A 349 6.40 12.18 -8.83
CA GLU A 349 6.42 10.74 -8.63
C GLU A 349 6.80 10.36 -7.20
N ALA A 350 7.21 11.32 -6.39
CA ALA A 350 7.67 11.05 -5.02
C ALA A 350 6.65 11.44 -3.97
N SER A 351 5.87 12.48 -4.21
CA SER A 351 4.86 12.94 -3.23
C SER A 351 3.55 13.12 -3.94
N PHE A 352 2.51 12.48 -3.43
CA PHE A 352 1.20 12.48 -4.06
C PHE A 352 0.11 12.14 -3.05
N PHE A 353 -1.12 12.35 -3.45
CA PHE A 353 -2.29 12.23 -2.58
C PHE A 353 -3.47 11.82 -3.46
N GLY A 354 -4.24 10.85 -3.04
CA GLY A 354 -5.34 10.41 -3.87
C GLY A 354 -6.43 9.73 -3.08
N ALA A 355 -7.51 9.44 -3.78
CA ALA A 355 -8.65 8.75 -3.18
C ALA A 355 -9.52 8.17 -4.27
N PHE A 356 -10.26 7.13 -3.94
CA PHE A 356 -11.28 6.64 -4.86
C PHE A 356 -12.45 6.04 -4.07
N LEU A 357 -13.60 6.11 -4.70
CA LEU A 357 -14.83 5.55 -4.11
C LEU A 357 -14.78 4.04 -4.23
N VAL A 358 -14.93 3.37 -3.10
CA VAL A 358 -14.84 1.92 -3.08
C VAL A 358 -16.11 1.33 -3.70
N GLY A 359 -15.94 0.50 -4.72
CA GLY A 359 -17.05 -0.15 -5.36
C GLY A 359 -17.71 0.64 -6.49
N GLY A 360 -17.29 1.87 -6.68
CA GLY A 360 -17.84 2.69 -7.75
C GLY A 360 -19.06 3.47 -7.33
N SER A 361 -19.53 4.30 -8.24
CA SER A 361 -20.64 5.19 -7.97
C SER A 361 -21.96 4.47 -7.93
N GLY A 362 -22.92 5.13 -7.32
CA GLY A 362 -24.31 4.68 -7.48
C GLY A 362 -24.81 3.62 -6.55
N UNK A 363 -24.15 3.17 -5.71
CA UNK A 363 -24.61 2.13 -4.88
C UNK A 363 -24.71 2.67 -3.53
N GLY A 364 -25.63 2.13 -2.96
CA GLY A 364 -25.79 2.50 -1.57
C GLY A 364 -24.65 2.01 -0.67
N UNK A 365 -24.59 2.55 0.15
CA UNK A 365 -23.59 2.27 1.08
C UNK A 365 -23.75 0.97 1.72
N GLY A 366 -24.90 0.64 2.00
CA GLY A 366 -25.16 -0.61 2.69
C GLY A 366 -24.81 -1.84 1.89
N SER A 367 -24.68 -1.72 0.59
CA SER A 367 -24.34 -2.88 -0.23
C SER A 367 -22.83 -3.08 -0.39
N ARG A 368 -22.03 -2.17 0.07
CA ARG A 368 -20.60 -2.29 -0.08
C ARG A 368 -20.03 -3.30 0.91
N VAL A 369 -18.95 -3.93 0.50
CA VAL A 369 -18.23 -4.88 1.34
C VAL A 369 -16.89 -4.25 1.67
N ALA A 370 -16.77 -3.76 2.87
CA ALA A 370 -15.56 -3.05 3.27
C ALA A 370 -15.50 -2.95 4.79
N ALA A 371 -14.29 -2.80 5.30
CA ALA A 371 -14.11 -2.61 6.71
C ALA A 371 -12.82 -1.84 6.95
N HIS A 372 -12.84 -1.06 8.02
CA HIS A 372 -11.64 -0.39 8.51
C HIS A 372 -11.75 -0.41 10.02
N ILE A 373 -10.92 -1.21 10.66
CA ILE A 373 -10.95 -1.36 12.11
C ILE A 373 -9.67 -0.79 12.68
N THR A 374 -9.76 -0.26 13.87
CA THR A 374 -8.69 0.57 14.41
C THR A 374 -8.32 0.15 15.81
N GLY A 375 -7.13 0.53 16.24
CA GLY A 375 -6.77 0.38 17.63
C GLY A 375 -7.52 1.37 18.51
N THR A 376 -7.36 1.22 19.79
CA THR A 376 -7.90 2.15 20.77
C THR A 376 -6.78 2.44 21.76
N ARG A 377 -6.51 3.70 21.95
CA ARG A 377 -5.42 4.10 22.82
C ARG A 377 -5.62 3.50 24.21
N GLY A 378 -4.56 2.91 24.74
CA GLY A 378 -4.60 2.34 26.05
C GLY A 378 -5.14 0.93 26.14
N ARG A 379 -5.70 0.42 25.04
CA ARG A 379 -6.20 -0.94 25.04
C ARG A 379 -5.14 -1.86 24.43
N SER A 380 -4.83 -2.92 25.15
CA SER A 380 -3.88 -3.89 24.65
C SER A 380 -4.61 -5.19 24.38
N ASN A 381 -3.92 -6.12 23.77
CA ASN A 381 -4.49 -7.43 23.53
C ASN A 381 -4.81 -8.09 24.84
N THR A 382 -6.05 -8.46 24.97
CA THR A 382 -6.48 -9.20 26.15
C THR A 382 -6.40 -10.68 25.83
N LEU A 383 -6.26 -11.48 26.89
CA LEU A 383 -6.18 -12.92 26.71
C LEU A 383 -5.14 -13.30 25.67
N SER A 384 -4.21 -12.42 25.47
CA SER A 384 -3.29 -12.64 24.38
C SER A 384 -2.16 -13.51 24.86
N SER A 385 -2.38 -14.77 24.77
CA SER A 385 -1.27 -15.68 24.82
C SER A 385 -0.65 -15.68 23.45
N PRO A 386 0.57 -16.11 23.34
CA PRO A 386 1.15 -16.27 22.02
C PRO A 386 0.21 -17.11 21.16
N ASN A 387 0.33 -16.97 19.88
CA ASN A 387 -0.46 -17.82 19.00
C ASN A 387 -0.33 -19.26 19.47
N SER A 388 -1.44 -19.95 19.45
CA SER A 388 -1.48 -21.32 19.94
C SER A 388 -0.29 -22.10 19.42
N LYS A 389 0.26 -22.95 20.28
CA LYS A 389 1.39 -23.74 19.84
C LYS A 389 1.07 -24.63 18.66
N ASN A 390 -0.20 -24.86 18.40
CA ASN A 390 -0.58 -25.63 17.23
C ASN A 390 -0.70 -24.78 15.98
N GLU A 391 -0.67 -23.47 16.13
CA GLU A 391 -0.73 -22.59 14.97
C GLU A 391 0.66 -22.35 14.45
N LYS A 392 0.74 -22.25 13.14
CA LYS A 392 2.01 -21.98 12.50
C LYS A 392 2.23 -20.50 12.29
N ALA A 393 1.37 -19.66 12.84
CA ALA A 393 1.48 -18.22 12.66
C ALA A 393 2.64 -17.66 13.46
N LEU A 394 3.35 -16.73 12.84
CA LEU A 394 4.43 -16.03 13.50
C LEU A 394 3.89 -14.79 14.20
N GLY A 395 4.63 -14.33 15.19
CA GLY A 395 4.23 -13.13 15.91
C GLY A 395 3.05 -13.39 16.82
N ARG A 396 2.37 -12.31 17.14
CA ARG A 396 1.23 -12.38 18.04
C ARG A 396 0.05 -11.68 17.40
N LYS A 397 -1.07 -12.38 17.31
CA LYS A 397 -2.26 -11.83 16.68
C LYS A 397 -2.76 -10.63 17.47
N ILE A 398 -3.14 -9.58 16.77
CA ILE A 398 -3.77 -8.42 17.38
C ILE A 398 -5.25 -8.71 17.44
N ASN A 399 -5.81 -8.71 18.66
CA ASN A 399 -7.24 -8.95 18.81
C ASN A 399 -7.98 -7.81 19.48
N SER A 400 -7.33 -6.68 19.66
CA SER A 400 -7.92 -5.56 20.38
C SER A 400 -8.42 -4.45 19.45
N TRP A 401 -8.86 -4.82 18.27
CA TRP A 401 -9.39 -3.86 17.31
C TRP A 401 -10.77 -3.36 17.71
N GLU A 402 -11.05 -2.11 17.33
CA GLU A 402 -12.33 -1.47 17.51
C GLU A 402 -12.99 -1.33 16.15
N SER A 403 -14.29 -1.64 16.05
CA SER A 403 -14.94 -1.64 14.75
C SER A 403 -16.08 -0.65 14.62
N SER A 404 -16.36 0.13 15.64
CA SER A 404 -17.52 1.01 15.58
C SER A 404 -17.24 2.39 16.15
N ARG A 405 -16.03 2.88 16.00
CA ARG A 405 -15.69 4.21 16.46
C ARG A 405 -16.19 5.22 15.44
N SER A 406 -17.10 6.07 15.87
CA SER A 406 -17.74 7.00 14.95
C SER A 406 -16.72 7.83 14.17
N GLY A 407 -16.86 7.82 12.86
CA GLY A 407 -15.97 8.58 11.99
C GLY A 407 -14.62 7.94 11.73
N HIS A 408 -14.33 6.82 12.39
CA HIS A 408 -13.00 6.24 12.27
C HIS A 408 -13.02 4.77 11.88
N SER A 409 -13.91 3.98 12.43
CA SER A 409 -13.92 2.56 12.12
C SER A 409 -15.32 2.10 11.78
N PHE A 410 -15.40 1.05 10.98
CA PHE A 410 -16.68 0.54 10.56
C PHE A 410 -16.55 -0.87 9.98
N LEU A 411 -17.67 -1.56 9.93
CA LEU A 411 -17.80 -2.82 9.22
C LEU A 411 -19.00 -2.71 8.29
N SER A 412 -18.83 -3.15 7.07
CA SER A 412 -19.91 -3.18 6.11
C SER A 412 -19.86 -4.53 5.39
N ASN A 413 -20.78 -5.40 5.74
CA ASN A 413 -20.86 -6.74 5.15
C ASN A 413 -19.62 -7.58 5.37
N LEU A 414 -18.97 -7.33 6.46
CA LEU A 414 -17.87 -8.11 6.99
C LEU A 414 -18.08 -8.20 8.49
N HIS A 415 -17.50 -9.19 9.09
CA HIS A 415 -17.66 -9.47 10.51
C HIS A 415 -16.31 -9.39 11.20
N LEU A 416 -16.30 -8.95 12.44
CA LEU A 416 -15.06 -8.97 13.24
C LEU A 416 -15.28 -9.90 14.41
N ARG A 417 -14.40 -10.87 14.56
CA ARG A 417 -14.52 -11.82 15.65
C ARG A 417 -13.13 -12.25 16.06
N ASN A 418 -12.79 -12.01 17.33
CA ASN A 418 -11.52 -12.42 17.88
C ASN A 418 -10.34 -11.92 17.04
N GLY A 419 -10.40 -10.67 16.63
CA GLY A 419 -9.31 -10.07 15.85
C GLY A 419 -9.30 -10.44 14.39
N GLU A 420 -10.25 -11.22 13.94
CA GLU A 420 -10.28 -11.71 12.56
C GLU A 420 -11.44 -11.08 11.80
N LEU A 421 -11.16 -10.62 10.60
CA LEU A 421 -12.22 -10.20 9.70
C LEU A 421 -12.73 -11.42 8.96
N VAL A 422 -14.00 -11.67 9.06
CA VAL A 422 -14.64 -12.85 8.48
C VAL A 422 -15.27 -12.46 7.16
N ILE A 423 -14.96 -13.23 6.13
CA ILE A 423 -15.42 -12.94 4.77
C ILE A 423 -16.76 -13.64 4.53
N HIS A 424 -17.72 -12.89 4.00
CA HIS A 424 -19.03 -13.44 3.68
C HIS A 424 -19.22 -13.70 2.20
N GLU A 425 -18.58 -12.89 1.37
CA GLU A 425 -18.79 -12.99 -0.06
C GLU A 425 -17.47 -13.29 -0.75
N LYS A 426 -17.45 -14.37 -1.52
CA LYS A 426 -16.25 -14.72 -2.27
C LYS A 426 -15.88 -13.62 -3.25
N GLY A 427 -14.59 -13.37 -3.39
CA GLY A 427 -14.12 -12.41 -4.37
C GLY A 427 -12.68 -12.02 -4.13
N PHE A 428 -12.25 -11.04 -4.88
CA PHE A 428 -10.91 -10.48 -4.70
C PHE A 428 -11.01 -9.30 -3.76
N TYR A 429 -10.17 -9.30 -2.75
CA TYR A 429 -10.17 -8.26 -1.73
C TYR A 429 -8.82 -7.58 -1.66
N TYR A 430 -8.83 -6.27 -1.55
CA TYR A 430 -7.63 -5.55 -1.20
C TYR A 430 -7.59 -5.50 0.32
N ILE A 431 -6.54 -6.06 0.89
CA ILE A 431 -6.36 -6.17 2.34
C ILE A 431 -5.18 -5.29 2.72
N TYR A 432 -5.31 -4.54 3.80
CA TYR A 432 -4.19 -3.67 4.21
C TYR A 432 -4.15 -3.53 5.71
N SER A 433 -2.97 -3.17 6.21
CA SER A 433 -2.85 -2.83 7.62
C SER A 433 -1.68 -1.89 7.82
N GLN A 434 -1.81 -1.08 8.86
CA GLN A 434 -0.71 -0.27 9.34
C GLN A 434 -0.59 -0.51 10.82
N THR A 435 0.63 -0.67 11.30
CA THR A 435 0.89 -0.79 12.74
C THR A 435 2.04 0.14 13.07
N GLN A 436 1.96 0.79 14.22
CA GLN A 436 2.97 1.72 14.65
C GLN A 436 3.61 1.22 15.93
N PHE A 437 4.92 1.31 15.97
CA PHE A 437 5.71 0.83 17.10
C PHE A 437 6.47 2.00 17.70
N LYS A 438 6.61 1.99 19.00
CA LYS A 438 7.33 3.03 19.70
C LYS A 438 8.42 2.40 20.56
N PHE A 439 9.66 2.76 20.26
CA PHE A 439 10.79 2.33 21.06
C PHE A 439 11.14 3.41 22.04
N ARG A 440 11.34 3.03 23.30
CA ARG A 440 11.79 3.97 24.30
C ARG A 440 13.21 3.64 24.70
N GLU A 441 13.89 4.59 25.27
CA GLU A 441 15.29 4.43 25.59
C GLU A 441 15.54 3.27 26.55
N GLU A 442 14.68 3.09 27.52
CA GLU A 442 14.89 2.03 28.50
C GLU A 442 14.79 0.65 27.88
N ILE A 443 14.20 0.55 26.72
CA ILE A 443 14.05 -0.74 26.05
C ILE A 443 15.23 -1.04 25.15
N LYS A 444 15.95 -0.04 24.72
CA LYS A 444 17.04 -0.20 23.78
C LYS A 444 18.04 -1.25 24.18
N GLU A 445 18.33 -1.30 25.46
CA GLU A 445 19.42 -2.16 25.95
C GLU A 445 19.02 -3.59 26.16
N ASN A 446 17.74 -3.89 26.10
CA ASN A 446 17.28 -5.13 26.67
C ASN A 446 17.30 -6.33 25.74
N THR A 447 16.95 -6.17 24.49
CA THR A 447 16.87 -7.33 23.61
C THR A 447 17.33 -7.00 22.21
N LYS A 448 17.89 -8.00 21.57
CA LYS A 448 18.25 -7.90 20.17
C LYS A 448 17.02 -7.96 19.27
N ASN A 449 16.02 -8.69 19.72
CA ASN A 449 14.83 -8.90 18.89
C ASN A 449 14.05 -7.61 18.66
N ASP A 450 14.24 -6.63 19.51
CA ASP A 450 13.52 -5.37 19.37
C ASP A 450 14.05 -4.52 18.23
N LYS A 451 15.17 -4.92 17.66
CA LYS A 451 15.73 -4.10 16.58
C LYS A 451 15.05 -4.31 15.26
N GLN A 452 14.18 -5.29 15.20
CA GLN A 452 13.48 -5.58 13.96
C GLN A 452 12.01 -5.80 14.27
N MET A 453 11.16 -5.10 13.55
CA MET A 453 9.72 -5.24 13.70
C MET A 453 9.16 -5.82 12.42
N VAL A 454 8.24 -6.75 12.55
CA VAL A 454 7.62 -7.35 11.38
C VAL A 454 6.11 -7.39 11.59
N GLN A 455 5.40 -7.06 10.54
CA GLN A 455 3.96 -7.13 10.51
C GLN A 455 3.58 -8.23 9.52
N TYR A 456 2.74 -9.15 9.94
CA TYR A 456 2.26 -10.26 9.10
C TYR A 456 0.77 -10.13 8.90
N ILE A 457 0.30 -10.49 7.72
CA ILE A 457 -1.13 -10.63 7.49
C ILE A 457 -1.38 -12.07 7.05
N TYR A 458 -2.26 -12.74 7.76
CA TYR A 458 -2.55 -14.15 7.58
C TYR A 458 -3.99 -14.38 7.18
N LYS A 459 -4.23 -15.52 6.60
CA LYS A 459 -5.57 -15.98 6.26
C LYS A 459 -5.78 -17.37 6.85
N TYR A 460 -6.93 -17.57 7.49
CA TYR A 460 -7.41 -18.90 7.83
C TYR A 460 -8.40 -19.33 6.77
N THR A 461 -8.29 -20.57 6.35
CA THR A 461 -9.27 -21.17 5.45
C THR A 461 -9.93 -22.31 6.20
N SER A 462 -10.46 -23.27 5.47
CA SER A 462 -11.03 -24.45 6.11
C SER A 462 -9.94 -25.37 6.65
N TYR A 463 -8.71 -25.18 6.24
CA TYR A 463 -7.60 -25.96 6.80
C TYR A 463 -7.16 -25.34 8.12
N PRO A 464 -6.57 -26.14 8.99
CA PRO A 464 -6.26 -25.62 10.31
C PRO A 464 -5.10 -24.63 10.40
N ASP A 465 -4.15 -24.73 9.47
CA ASP A 465 -2.98 -23.87 9.54
C ASP A 465 -3.25 -22.56 8.82
N PRO A 466 -2.86 -21.43 9.39
CA PRO A 466 -3.02 -20.18 8.68
C PRO A 466 -2.02 -20.05 7.53
N ILE A 467 -2.39 -19.27 6.57
CA ILE A 467 -1.56 -19.03 5.38
C ILE A 467 -1.05 -17.60 5.44
N LEU A 468 0.26 -17.45 5.35
CA LEU A 468 0.85 -16.11 5.38
C LEU A 468 0.67 -15.46 4.02
N LEU A 469 -0.03 -14.32 4.01
CA LEU A 469 -0.27 -13.60 2.78
C LEU A 469 0.80 -12.55 2.52
N MET A 470 1.15 -11.77 3.53
CA MET A 470 2.10 -10.68 3.37
C MET A 470 2.90 -10.49 4.64
N LYS A 471 4.13 -10.04 4.49
CA LYS A 471 4.91 -9.61 5.64
C LYS A 471 5.70 -8.38 5.26
N SER A 472 5.87 -7.48 6.21
CA SER A 472 6.62 -6.26 5.99
C SER A 472 7.47 -6.00 7.20
N ALA A 473 8.71 -5.64 6.97
CA ALA A 473 9.68 -5.54 8.05
C ALA A 473 10.33 -4.17 8.10
N ARG A 474 10.69 -3.78 9.29
CA ARG A 474 11.37 -2.53 9.53
C ARG A 474 12.46 -2.76 10.58
N ASN A 475 13.63 -2.20 10.36
CA ASN A 475 14.65 -2.23 11.40
C ASN A 475 14.59 -0.93 12.18
N SER A 476 14.78 -1.03 13.48
CA SER A 476 14.86 0.16 14.30
C SER A 476 16.26 0.75 14.18
N CYS A 477 16.32 2.05 14.28
CA CYS A 477 17.58 2.77 14.20
C CYS A 477 17.42 4.03 15.01
N TRP A 478 18.30 4.23 15.98
CA TRP A 478 18.18 5.34 16.91
C TRP A 478 19.28 6.36 16.70
N SER A 479 18.91 7.60 16.80
CA SER A 479 19.87 8.62 17.13
C SER A 479 20.08 8.55 18.64
N LYS A 480 21.30 8.76 19.09
CA LYS A 480 21.57 8.76 20.53
C LYS A 480 20.73 9.78 21.27
N ASP A 481 20.41 10.88 20.60
CA ASP A 481 19.71 11.97 21.26
C ASP A 481 18.22 11.80 21.28
N ALA A 482 17.69 10.85 20.55
CA ALA A 482 16.24 10.71 20.49
C ALA A 482 15.71 10.00 21.73
N GLU A 483 14.68 10.57 22.31
CA GLU A 483 14.03 9.95 23.46
C GLU A 483 13.36 8.66 23.09
N TYR A 484 12.80 8.61 21.90
CA TYR A 484 12.10 7.44 21.44
C TYR A 484 12.09 7.43 19.92
N GLY A 485 11.76 6.30 19.35
CA GLY A 485 11.61 6.19 17.93
C GLY A 485 10.23 5.69 17.58
N LEU A 486 9.64 6.24 16.54
CA LEU A 486 8.35 5.82 16.03
C LEU A 486 8.52 5.21 14.66
N TYR A 487 7.93 4.05 14.47
CA TYR A 487 8.06 3.31 13.22
C TYR A 487 6.69 2.80 12.80
N SER A 488 6.22 3.27 11.65
CA SER A 488 4.95 2.80 11.10
C SER A 488 5.24 1.83 9.96
N ILE A 489 4.50 0.74 9.93
CA ILE A 489 4.60 -0.24 8.85
C ILE A 489 3.26 -0.33 8.17
N TYR A 490 3.22 -0.10 6.86
CA TYR A 490 2.01 -0.26 6.06
C TYR A 490 2.25 -1.28 4.97
N GLN A 491 1.27 -2.12 4.73
CA GLN A 491 1.30 -2.98 3.57
C GLN A 491 -0.11 -3.31 3.11
N GLY A 492 -0.24 -3.72 1.87
CA GLY A 492 -1.53 -4.10 1.34
C GLY A 492 -1.36 -4.89 0.06
N GLY A 493 -2.40 -5.64 -0.30
CA GLY A 493 -2.38 -6.44 -1.51
C GLY A 493 -3.73 -7.06 -1.78
N ILE A 494 -3.91 -7.58 -2.97
CA ILE A 494 -5.15 -8.19 -3.41
C ILE A 494 -5.05 -9.70 -3.33
N PHE A 495 -6.03 -10.32 -2.69
CA PHE A 495 -6.07 -11.78 -2.57
C PHE A 495 -7.47 -12.27 -2.81
N GLU A 496 -7.58 -13.45 -3.38
CA GLU A 496 -8.87 -14.09 -3.51
C GLU A 496 -9.25 -14.71 -2.18
N LEU A 497 -10.44 -14.37 -1.70
CA LEU A 497 -10.93 -14.91 -0.44
C LEU A 497 -12.26 -15.58 -0.68
N LYS A 498 -12.51 -16.64 0.07
CA LYS A 498 -13.72 -17.41 -0.05
C LYS A 498 -14.61 -17.18 1.14
N GLU A 499 -15.86 -17.53 1.02
CA GLU A 499 -16.80 -17.43 2.12
C GLU A 499 -16.21 -18.16 3.34
N ASN A 500 -16.29 -17.49 4.48
CA ASN A 500 -15.82 -18.00 5.76
C ASN A 500 -14.31 -17.99 5.96
N ASP A 501 -13.55 -17.54 4.96
CA ASP A 501 -12.15 -17.25 5.21
C ASP A 501 -12.06 -16.13 6.24
N ARG A 502 -10.98 -16.11 7.01
CA ARG A 502 -10.77 -15.08 8.03
C ARG A 502 -9.36 -14.53 7.88
N ILE A 503 -9.22 -13.23 8.01
CA ILE A 503 -7.90 -12.61 7.89
C ILE A 503 -7.57 -11.89 9.18
N PHE A 504 -6.30 -11.88 9.52
CA PHE A 504 -5.88 -11.22 10.74
C PHE A 504 -4.45 -10.69 10.63
N VAL A 505 -4.11 -9.79 11.55
CA VAL A 505 -2.80 -9.17 11.61
C VAL A 505 -2.04 -9.69 12.82
N SER A 506 -0.77 -9.99 12.62
CA SER A 506 0.08 -10.46 13.69
C SER A 506 1.37 -9.63 13.64
N VAL A 507 1.97 -9.38 14.78
CA VAL A 507 3.20 -8.57 14.82
C VAL A 507 4.22 -9.19 15.78
N THR A 508 5.48 -8.94 15.49
CA THR A 508 6.50 -9.15 16.50
C THR A 508 6.46 -7.93 17.42
N ASN A 509 7.15 -8.01 18.53
CA ASN A 509 7.30 -6.88 19.44
C ASN A 509 5.98 -6.21 19.80
N GLU A 510 5.02 -7.03 20.16
CA GLU A 510 3.68 -6.54 20.48
C GLU A 510 3.69 -5.47 21.57
N ARG A 511 4.60 -5.58 22.53
CA ARG A 511 4.62 -4.63 23.62
C ARG A 511 4.99 -3.23 23.19
N LEU A 512 5.57 -3.07 22.01
CA LEU A 512 5.94 -1.75 21.50
C LEU A 512 4.82 -1.12 20.66
N LEU A 513 3.78 -1.88 20.45
CA LEU A 513 2.70 -1.47 19.55
C LEU A 513 1.92 -0.32 20.12
N GLN A 514 1.63 0.68 19.28
CA GLN A 514 0.85 1.84 19.66
C GLN A 514 -0.52 1.71 19.02
N MET A 515 -1.53 1.51 19.85
CA MET A 515 -2.88 1.23 19.34
C MET A 515 -3.77 2.47 19.31
N ASP A 516 -3.22 3.62 19.00
CA ASP A 516 -4.03 4.78 18.68
C ASP A 516 -4.80 4.50 17.39
N HIS A 517 -6.05 4.93 17.34
CA HIS A 517 -6.88 4.55 16.20
C HIS A 517 -6.38 5.11 14.88
N GLU A 518 -5.69 6.22 14.91
CA GLU A 518 -5.18 6.79 13.66
C GLU A 518 -3.79 6.26 13.30
N ALA A 519 -3.17 5.51 14.20
CA ALA A 519 -1.82 5.02 13.98
C ALA A 519 -1.77 3.53 13.61
N SER A 520 -2.69 2.74 14.15
CA SER A 520 -2.71 1.30 13.86
C SER A 520 -4.12 0.91 13.47
N PHE A 521 -4.23 0.26 12.32
CA PHE A 521 -5.53 -0.09 11.77
C PHE A 521 -5.39 -1.24 10.76
N PHE A 522 -6.52 -1.79 10.37
CA PHE A 522 -6.59 -2.99 9.55
C PHE A 522 -7.89 -2.92 8.76
N GLY A 523 -7.83 -3.18 7.46
CA GLY A 523 -9.02 -3.08 6.67
C GLY A 523 -8.98 -3.93 5.42
N ALA A 524 -10.12 -3.94 4.73
CA ALA A 524 -10.23 -4.69 3.49
C ALA A 524 -11.45 -4.21 2.73
N PHE A 525 -11.43 -4.37 1.42
CA PHE A 525 -12.64 -4.13 0.63
C PHE A 525 -12.66 -5.05 -0.59
N LEU A 526 -13.86 -5.35 -1.02
CA LEU A 526 -14.07 -6.17 -2.19
C LEU A 526 -13.78 -5.34 -3.44
N VAL A 527 -12.90 -5.84 -4.26
CA VAL A 527 -12.51 -5.12 -5.47
C VAL A 527 -13.64 -5.22 -6.49
N GLY A 528 -14.11 -4.07 -6.96
CA GLY A 528 -15.16 -4.02 -7.96
C GLY A 528 -16.57 -3.93 -7.42
N GLY A 529 -16.73 -4.13 -6.13
CA GLY A 529 -18.03 -4.02 -5.52
C GLY A 529 -18.79 -5.33 -5.48
N PRO A 530 -19.86 -5.39 -4.69
CA PRO A 530 -20.52 -6.66 -4.44
C PRO A 530 -21.44 -7.14 -5.55
N GLY A 531 -22.12 -6.25 -6.25
CA GLY A 531 -23.15 -6.69 -7.17
C GLY A 531 -22.67 -7.64 -8.25
N SER A 532 -21.54 -7.33 -8.86
CA SER A 532 -21.07 -8.15 -9.96
C SER A 532 -20.60 -9.51 -9.49
N SER A 533 -20.02 -9.58 -8.29
CA SER A 533 -19.51 -10.88 -7.86
C SER A 533 -20.65 -11.83 -7.53
N SER A 534 -21.72 -11.34 -6.95
CA SER A 534 -22.79 -12.24 -6.60
C SER A 534 -23.44 -12.83 -7.85
N SER A 535 -23.65 -12.01 -8.85
CA SER A 535 -24.25 -12.55 -10.05
C SER A 535 -23.29 -13.50 -10.75
N SER A 536 -22.01 -13.17 -10.74
CA SER A 536 -21.08 -14.06 -11.42
C SER A 536 -20.94 -15.37 -10.68
N SER A 537 -20.95 -15.34 -9.37
CA SER A 537 -20.78 -16.59 -8.65
C SER A 537 -21.95 -17.52 -8.88
N ALA A 538 -23.13 -16.96 -9.07
CA ALA A 538 -24.28 -17.79 -9.22
C ALA A 538 -24.18 -18.71 -10.40
N TRP A 539 -23.60 -18.23 -11.50
CA TRP A 539 -23.59 -19.12 -12.65
C TRP A 539 -22.19 -19.50 -13.12
N SER A 540 -21.21 -18.86 -12.64
CA SER A 540 -19.88 -19.19 -13.12
C SER A 540 -19.40 -20.53 -12.62
N HIS A 541 -19.86 -20.96 -11.47
CA HIS A 541 -19.38 -22.21 -10.89
C HIS A 541 -19.48 -23.39 -11.81
N PRO A 542 -20.66 -23.68 -12.30
CA PRO A 542 -20.77 -24.90 -13.09
C PRO A 542 -19.92 -24.86 -14.33
N GLN A 543 -19.56 -23.73 -14.79
CA GLN A 543 -18.85 -23.65 -16.04
C GLN A 543 -17.37 -23.58 -15.88
N PHE A 544 -16.93 -22.72 -15.00
CA PHE A 544 -15.49 -22.49 -14.92
C PHE A 544 -14.76 -23.58 -14.21
N GLU A 545 -15.42 -24.24 -13.33
CA GLU A 545 -14.73 -25.28 -12.62
C GLU A 545 -14.47 -26.50 -13.47
N LYS A 546 -15.16 -26.58 -14.56
CA LYS A 546 -14.90 -27.68 -15.46
C LYS A 546 -13.68 -27.40 -16.29
#